data_9d5e401e484fb9d42ea50703a71241f6
#
_entry.id   9d5e401e484fb9d42ea50703a71241f6
#
_cell.length_a   1.000
_cell.length_b   1.000
_cell.length_c   1.000
_cell.angle_alpha   90.00
_cell.angle_beta   90.00
_cell.angle_gamma   90.00
#
_symmetry.space_group_name_H-M   'P 1'
#
loop_
_entity.id
_entity.type
_entity.pdbx_description
1 polymer ?
#
loop_
_entity_poly.entity_id
_entity_poly.type
_entity_poly.pdbx_seq_one_letter_code
_entity_poly.pdbx_strand_id
1 'polypeptide(L)'
;VDQHVSTRVVSFTSGKGGVGKTNMVVNTAIALSRQGRRVLVVDADLGLANVDILLNLKPQLTIQDVLKGTHTLADIMQDGPDGIVVIPAISGVEALCNLSTGQKLSLFSALEAEARHYDYLLIDTRAGLDSDVMYFNSASSEIVLVVTPEPTSLTDAYAMVKLLTKHYGEREFLVVVNDAAREEEARTAFA
;
A
#
# COMPACT_ATOMS: atom_id res chain seq x y z
N VAL A 1 -3.02 27.51 16.46
CA VAL A 1 -1.69 26.93 16.13
C VAL A 1 -1.97 25.53 15.66
N ASP A 2 -2.12 25.36 14.34
CA ASP A 2 -2.25 24.03 13.73
C ASP A 2 -0.93 23.29 13.99
N GLN A 3 -0.98 22.30 14.87
CA GLN A 3 0.09 21.33 14.93
C GLN A 3 0.01 20.54 13.61
N HIS A 4 0.91 20.81 12.69
CA HIS A 4 1.14 19.95 11.53
C HIS A 4 1.58 18.57 12.08
N VAL A 5 0.60 17.71 12.32
CA VAL A 5 0.85 16.30 12.54
C VAL A 5 1.40 15.76 11.23
N SER A 6 2.62 15.27 11.24
CA SER A 6 3.21 14.66 10.04
C SER A 6 2.32 13.50 9.58
N THR A 7 2.09 13.40 8.28
CA THR A 7 1.34 12.29 7.68
C THR A 7 1.97 10.95 8.08
N ARG A 8 1.18 10.02 8.58
CA ARG A 8 1.64 8.65 8.84
C ARG A 8 1.54 7.86 7.54
N VAL A 9 2.69 7.41 7.05
CA VAL A 9 2.78 6.59 5.84
C VAL A 9 2.84 5.13 6.26
N VAL A 10 1.84 4.35 5.88
CA VAL A 10 1.71 2.93 6.27
C VAL A 10 1.64 2.08 5.01
N SER A 11 2.62 1.21 4.81
CA SER A 11 2.57 0.21 3.74
C SER A 11 1.93 -1.08 4.24
N PHE A 12 1.06 -1.65 3.42
CA PHE A 12 0.55 -3.00 3.60
C PHE A 12 1.23 -3.91 2.59
N THR A 13 1.88 -4.94 3.08
CA THR A 13 2.73 -5.82 2.27
C THR A 13 2.50 -7.29 2.60
N SER A 14 2.87 -8.17 1.67
CA SER A 14 2.79 -9.62 1.86
C SER A 14 3.76 -10.33 0.92
N GLY A 15 4.38 -11.40 1.37
CA GLY A 15 5.22 -12.24 0.52
C GLY A 15 4.39 -13.03 -0.51
N LYS A 16 3.14 -13.38 -0.18
CA LYS A 16 2.23 -14.19 -0.99
C LYS A 16 1.02 -13.38 -1.45
N GLY A 17 0.54 -13.63 -2.67
CA GLY A 17 -0.72 -13.07 -3.18
C GLY A 17 -1.95 -13.72 -2.55
N GLY A 18 -3.08 -13.00 -2.53
CA GLY A 18 -4.36 -13.55 -2.07
C GLY A 18 -4.55 -13.62 -0.54
N VAL A 19 -3.63 -13.10 0.26
CA VAL A 19 -3.72 -13.10 1.74
C VAL A 19 -4.71 -12.06 2.31
N GLY A 20 -5.37 -11.28 1.45
CA GLY A 20 -6.37 -10.29 1.86
C GLY A 20 -5.81 -8.88 2.11
N LYS A 21 -4.61 -8.57 1.64
CA LYS A 21 -3.94 -7.28 1.82
C LYS A 21 -4.81 -6.08 1.41
N THR A 22 -5.30 -6.03 0.18
CA THR A 22 -6.18 -4.95 -0.32
C THR A 22 -7.42 -4.76 0.53
N ASN A 23 -8.06 -5.85 0.99
CA ASN A 23 -9.18 -5.77 1.92
C ASN A 23 -8.79 -5.12 3.24
N MET A 24 -7.60 -5.45 3.78
CA MET A 24 -7.09 -4.82 5.01
C MET A 24 -6.85 -3.33 4.82
N VAL A 25 -6.23 -2.92 3.70
CA VAL A 25 -6.01 -1.51 3.36
C VAL A 25 -7.31 -0.73 3.33
N VAL A 26 -8.27 -1.20 2.51
CA VAL A 26 -9.55 -0.51 2.30
C VAL A 26 -10.35 -0.41 3.59
N ASN A 27 -10.47 -1.51 4.35
CA ASN A 27 -11.20 -1.50 5.61
C ASN A 27 -10.53 -0.63 6.68
N THR A 28 -9.19 -0.60 6.72
CA THR A 28 -8.43 0.30 7.61
C THR A 28 -8.67 1.76 7.23
N ALA A 29 -8.62 2.07 5.93
CA ALA A 29 -8.89 3.43 5.43
C ALA A 29 -10.29 3.92 5.84
N ILE A 30 -11.32 3.10 5.60
CA ILE A 30 -12.69 3.42 5.97
C ILE A 30 -12.84 3.59 7.50
N ALA A 31 -12.23 2.69 8.28
CA ALA A 31 -12.28 2.76 9.74
C ALA A 31 -11.62 4.04 10.29
N LEU A 32 -10.49 4.45 9.74
CA LEU A 32 -9.81 5.70 10.09
C LEU A 32 -10.64 6.93 9.67
N SER A 33 -11.21 6.92 8.47
CA SER A 33 -12.06 8.01 8.00
C SER A 33 -13.30 8.20 8.86
N ARG A 34 -13.95 7.10 9.28
CA ARG A 34 -15.07 7.15 10.23
C ARG A 34 -14.69 7.71 11.60
N GLN A 35 -13.41 7.70 11.95
CA GLN A 35 -12.88 8.36 13.15
C GLN A 35 -12.49 9.83 12.89
N GLY A 36 -12.85 10.40 11.75
CA GLY A 36 -12.58 11.78 11.37
C GLY A 36 -11.16 12.03 10.88
N ARG A 37 -10.42 10.98 10.47
CA ARG A 37 -9.09 11.11 9.86
C ARG A 37 -9.19 11.30 8.36
N ARG A 38 -8.37 12.18 7.80
CA ARG A 38 -8.20 12.34 6.35
C ARG A 38 -7.28 11.22 5.87
N VAL A 39 -7.76 10.38 4.96
CA VAL A 39 -7.04 9.19 4.51
C VAL A 39 -6.89 9.19 3.00
N LEU A 40 -5.64 9.06 2.56
CA LEU A 40 -5.28 8.81 1.17
C LEU A 40 -4.86 7.34 1.03
N VAL A 41 -5.43 6.65 0.06
CA VAL A 41 -5.06 5.27 -0.30
C VAL A 41 -4.36 5.30 -1.65
N VAL A 42 -3.23 4.63 -1.75
CA VAL A 42 -2.51 4.44 -3.01
C VAL A 42 -2.49 2.96 -3.35
N ASP A 43 -3.05 2.61 -4.50
CA ASP A 43 -2.88 1.29 -5.07
C ASP A 43 -1.54 1.23 -5.80
N ALA A 44 -0.57 0.58 -5.17
CA ALA A 44 0.79 0.41 -5.68
C ALA A 44 1.00 -0.97 -6.32
N ASP A 45 -0.07 -1.75 -6.55
CA ASP A 45 -0.02 -2.95 -7.39
C ASP A 45 -0.13 -2.55 -8.87
N LEU A 46 0.99 -2.09 -9.41
CA LEU A 46 1.09 -1.57 -10.78
C LEU A 46 0.79 -2.61 -11.88
N GLY A 47 0.54 -3.86 -11.54
CA GLY A 47 0.22 -4.93 -12.48
C GLY A 47 -1.24 -5.39 -12.45
N LEU A 48 -1.83 -5.38 -11.27
CA LEU A 48 -3.18 -5.88 -11.02
C LEU A 48 -3.88 -4.95 -10.01
N ALA A 49 -4.35 -3.79 -10.51
CA ALA A 49 -5.13 -2.87 -9.68
C ALA A 49 -6.33 -3.59 -9.05
N ASN A 50 -6.50 -3.46 -7.76
CA ASN A 50 -7.52 -4.16 -7.00
C ASN A 50 -8.37 -3.21 -6.13
N VAL A 51 -7.83 -2.06 -5.73
CA VAL A 51 -8.54 -1.10 -4.87
C VAL A 51 -9.74 -0.50 -5.60
N ASP A 52 -9.58 -0.10 -6.85
CA ASP A 52 -10.65 0.45 -7.69
C ASP A 52 -11.77 -0.58 -7.92
N ILE A 53 -11.40 -1.85 -8.19
CA ILE A 53 -12.35 -2.95 -8.36
C ILE A 53 -13.13 -3.18 -7.06
N LEU A 54 -12.43 -3.27 -5.93
CA LEU A 54 -13.05 -3.52 -4.62
C LEU A 54 -14.02 -2.40 -4.22
N LEU A 55 -13.70 -1.16 -4.56
CA LEU A 55 -14.51 0.02 -4.27
C LEU A 55 -15.49 0.38 -5.39
N ASN A 56 -15.53 -0.41 -6.49
CA ASN A 56 -16.35 -0.14 -7.68
C ASN A 56 -16.11 1.27 -8.25
N LEU A 57 -14.87 1.74 -8.21
CA LEU A 57 -14.44 2.98 -8.82
C LEU A 57 -14.22 2.77 -10.33
N LYS A 58 -14.39 3.83 -11.11
CA LYS A 58 -14.17 3.80 -12.57
C LYS A 58 -13.23 4.93 -12.97
N PRO A 59 -11.95 4.84 -12.64
CA PRO A 59 -10.99 5.91 -12.94
C PRO A 59 -10.91 6.13 -14.45
N GLN A 60 -11.01 7.39 -14.87
CA GLN A 60 -10.81 7.82 -16.28
C GLN A 60 -9.35 8.16 -16.54
N LEU A 61 -8.65 8.60 -15.51
CA LEU A 61 -7.24 8.97 -15.51
C LEU A 61 -6.50 8.09 -14.49
N THR A 62 -5.22 7.91 -14.73
CA THR A 62 -4.41 6.95 -13.96
C THR A 62 -3.00 7.49 -13.74
N ILE A 63 -2.21 6.82 -12.90
CA ILE A 63 -0.78 7.13 -12.71
C ILE A 63 -0.03 7.22 -14.06
N GLN A 64 -0.45 6.49 -15.10
CA GLN A 64 0.18 6.58 -16.42
C GLN A 64 0.07 7.99 -17.03
N ASP A 65 -1.06 8.67 -16.82
CA ASP A 65 -1.26 10.02 -17.36
C ASP A 65 -0.40 11.04 -16.61
N VAL A 66 -0.17 10.80 -15.32
CA VAL A 66 0.81 11.56 -14.52
C VAL A 66 2.23 11.32 -15.03
N LEU A 67 2.61 10.08 -15.28
CA LEU A 67 3.94 9.72 -15.77
C LEU A 67 4.23 10.25 -17.19
N LYS A 68 3.20 10.41 -18.02
CA LYS A 68 3.31 11.10 -19.32
C LYS A 68 3.43 12.61 -19.19
N GLY A 69 3.23 13.16 -17.98
CA GLY A 69 3.24 14.61 -17.73
C GLY A 69 2.00 15.36 -18.26
N THR A 70 0.93 14.64 -18.59
CA THR A 70 -0.33 15.23 -19.10
C THR A 70 -1.27 15.64 -17.98
N HIS A 71 -1.14 15.04 -16.79
CA HIS A 71 -1.98 15.29 -15.63
C HIS A 71 -1.15 15.27 -14.33
N THR A 72 -1.71 15.86 -13.28
CA THR A 72 -1.16 15.85 -11.94
C THR A 72 -1.71 14.65 -11.13
N LEU A 73 -1.15 14.37 -9.96
CA LEU A 73 -1.74 13.37 -9.05
C LEU A 73 -3.15 13.78 -8.58
N ALA A 74 -3.36 15.07 -8.34
CA ALA A 74 -4.67 15.58 -7.94
C ALA A 74 -5.76 15.32 -9.00
N ASP A 75 -5.41 15.36 -10.29
CA ASP A 75 -6.35 15.11 -11.39
C ASP A 75 -6.83 13.66 -11.47
N ILE A 76 -6.06 12.73 -10.95
CA ILE A 76 -6.36 11.28 -10.99
C ILE A 76 -6.99 10.75 -9.71
N MET A 77 -7.02 11.54 -8.63
CA MET A 77 -7.64 11.16 -7.36
C MET A 77 -9.13 10.90 -7.53
N GLN A 78 -9.61 9.88 -6.82
CA GLN A 78 -11.01 9.47 -6.80
C GLN A 78 -11.55 9.52 -5.38
N ASP A 79 -12.75 10.05 -5.21
CA ASP A 79 -13.49 9.95 -3.95
C ASP A 79 -13.97 8.52 -3.75
N GLY A 80 -13.61 7.93 -2.61
CA GLY A 80 -14.07 6.63 -2.18
C GLY A 80 -15.15 6.71 -1.09
N PRO A 81 -15.63 5.57 -0.60
CA PRO A 81 -16.64 5.52 0.46
C PRO A 81 -16.13 6.17 1.76
N ASP A 82 -17.09 6.68 2.55
CA ASP A 82 -16.83 7.33 3.85
C ASP A 82 -15.79 8.49 3.79
N GLY A 83 -15.55 9.07 2.62
CA GLY A 83 -14.67 10.22 2.44
C GLY A 83 -13.17 9.87 2.37
N ILE A 84 -12.80 8.62 2.15
CA ILE A 84 -11.43 8.28 1.76
C ILE A 84 -11.14 8.79 0.35
N VAL A 85 -9.89 9.12 0.06
CA VAL A 85 -9.43 9.46 -1.28
C VAL A 85 -8.51 8.36 -1.79
N VAL A 86 -8.63 8.00 -3.06
CA VAL A 86 -7.90 6.90 -3.67
C VAL A 86 -7.12 7.39 -4.88
N ILE A 87 -5.84 7.08 -4.95
CA ILE A 87 -5.04 7.16 -6.17
C ILE A 87 -5.06 5.76 -6.79
N PRO A 88 -5.79 5.59 -7.90
CA PRO A 88 -5.94 4.28 -8.53
C PRO A 88 -4.66 3.87 -9.26
N ALA A 89 -4.29 2.59 -9.13
CA ALA A 89 -3.26 2.01 -9.99
C ALA A 89 -3.81 1.78 -11.41
N ILE A 90 -2.92 1.39 -12.31
CA ILE A 90 -3.29 0.99 -13.66
C ILE A 90 -3.24 -0.52 -13.73
N SER A 91 -4.36 -1.14 -14.08
CA SER A 91 -4.35 -2.55 -14.44
C SER A 91 -3.91 -2.76 -15.89
N GLY A 92 -3.01 -3.71 -16.11
CA GLY A 92 -2.73 -4.26 -17.43
C GLY A 92 -1.72 -3.53 -18.32
N VAL A 93 -0.88 -2.63 -17.77
CA VAL A 93 0.14 -1.95 -18.59
C VAL A 93 1.55 -2.39 -18.17
N GLU A 94 2.21 -3.17 -19.02
CA GLU A 94 3.63 -3.56 -18.87
C GLU A 94 4.60 -2.36 -18.66
N ALA A 95 4.18 -1.15 -19.06
CA ALA A 95 4.99 0.05 -18.98
C ALA A 95 5.36 0.47 -17.56
N LEU A 96 4.59 0.08 -16.55
CA LEU A 96 4.85 0.47 -15.16
C LEU A 96 5.82 -0.48 -14.44
N CYS A 97 5.92 -1.72 -14.89
CA CYS A 97 6.94 -2.66 -14.38
C CYS A 97 8.37 -2.23 -14.73
N ASN A 98 8.52 -1.25 -15.62
CA ASN A 98 9.80 -0.80 -16.16
C ASN A 98 10.05 0.71 -15.97
N LEU A 99 9.50 1.32 -14.89
CA LEU A 99 9.79 2.70 -14.58
C LEU A 99 11.29 2.93 -14.35
N SER A 100 11.83 3.94 -15.02
CA SER A 100 13.19 4.41 -14.72
C SER A 100 13.27 4.92 -13.28
N THR A 101 14.46 4.92 -12.72
CA THR A 101 14.72 5.47 -11.37
C THR A 101 14.22 6.92 -11.25
N GLY A 102 14.40 7.73 -12.30
CA GLY A 102 13.92 9.12 -12.32
C GLY A 102 12.39 9.23 -12.26
N GLN A 103 11.67 8.38 -13.00
CA GLN A 103 10.20 8.35 -12.95
C GLN A 103 9.68 7.90 -11.59
N LYS A 104 10.31 6.92 -10.97
CA LYS A 104 9.99 6.48 -9.60
C LYS A 104 10.17 7.63 -8.61
N LEU A 105 11.32 8.31 -8.63
CA LEU A 105 11.58 9.45 -7.75
C LEU A 105 10.57 10.58 -7.95
N SER A 106 10.23 10.91 -9.20
CA SER A 106 9.23 11.95 -9.49
C SER A 106 7.85 11.59 -8.95
N LEU A 107 7.42 10.33 -9.13
CA LEU A 107 6.15 9.83 -8.61
C LEU A 107 6.11 9.90 -7.08
N PHE A 108 7.18 9.45 -6.42
CA PHE A 108 7.26 9.50 -4.96
C PHE A 108 7.24 10.92 -4.41
N SER A 109 8.00 11.83 -5.02
CA SER A 109 7.98 13.25 -4.62
C SER A 109 6.59 13.87 -4.77
N ALA A 110 5.87 13.51 -5.82
CA ALA A 110 4.50 13.96 -6.02
C ALA A 110 3.54 13.35 -4.97
N LEU A 111 3.69 12.04 -4.66
CA LEU A 111 2.92 11.38 -3.60
C LEU A 111 3.17 12.01 -2.21
N GLU A 112 4.42 12.30 -1.88
CA GLU A 112 4.77 12.98 -0.63
C GLU A 112 4.16 14.38 -0.54
N ALA A 113 4.15 15.13 -1.64
CA ALA A 113 3.55 16.45 -1.68
C ALA A 113 2.04 16.39 -1.42
N GLU A 114 1.32 15.47 -2.05
CA GLU A 114 -0.11 15.28 -1.86
C GLU A 114 -0.44 14.71 -0.47
N ALA A 115 0.37 13.77 0.02
CA ALA A 115 0.15 13.13 1.31
C ALA A 115 0.10 14.13 2.48
N ARG A 116 0.77 15.27 2.38
CA ARG A 116 0.76 16.32 3.42
C ARG A 116 -0.62 16.87 3.75
N HIS A 117 -1.59 16.68 2.88
CA HIS A 117 -2.98 17.09 3.08
C HIS A 117 -3.80 16.05 3.86
N TYR A 118 -3.21 14.88 4.20
CA TYR A 118 -3.86 13.76 4.85
C TYR A 118 -3.18 13.41 6.17
N ASP A 119 -3.94 12.81 7.08
CA ASP A 119 -3.41 12.33 8.35
C ASP A 119 -2.75 10.95 8.17
N TYR A 120 -3.24 10.17 7.19
CA TYR A 120 -2.71 8.86 6.82
C TYR A 120 -2.57 8.73 5.31
N LEU A 121 -1.44 8.15 4.87
CA LEU A 121 -1.23 7.60 3.55
C LEU A 121 -1.12 6.08 3.68
N LEU A 122 -2.08 5.34 3.16
CA LEU A 122 -2.06 3.88 3.16
C LEU A 122 -1.66 3.38 1.77
N ILE A 123 -0.64 2.54 1.70
CA ILE A 123 -0.09 2.02 0.44
C ILE A 123 -0.41 0.53 0.33
N ASP A 124 -1.22 0.14 -0.64
CA ASP A 124 -1.45 -1.26 -0.99
C ASP A 124 -0.36 -1.73 -1.95
N THR A 125 0.67 -2.40 -1.45
CA THR A 125 1.77 -2.85 -2.29
C THR A 125 1.39 -4.12 -3.05
N ARG A 126 2.12 -4.42 -4.14
CA ARG A 126 2.08 -5.73 -4.78
C ARG A 126 2.58 -6.81 -3.81
N ALA A 127 2.09 -8.05 -3.97
CA ALA A 127 2.67 -9.19 -3.28
C ALA A 127 4.03 -9.58 -3.88
N GLY A 128 4.93 -10.08 -3.06
CA GLY A 128 6.24 -10.57 -3.48
C GLY A 128 7.41 -9.75 -2.98
N LEU A 129 8.59 -10.00 -3.53
CA LEU A 129 9.89 -9.49 -3.06
C LEU A 129 10.55 -8.55 -4.09
N ASP A 130 9.78 -8.02 -5.03
CA ASP A 130 10.29 -7.15 -6.10
C ASP A 130 10.84 -5.83 -5.53
N SER A 131 11.76 -5.21 -6.27
CA SER A 131 12.42 -3.96 -5.85
C SER A 131 11.44 -2.83 -5.54
N ASP A 132 10.32 -2.78 -6.23
CA ASP A 132 9.31 -1.74 -6.04
C ASP A 132 8.55 -1.94 -4.73
N VAL A 133 8.21 -3.20 -4.40
CA VAL A 133 7.62 -3.56 -3.10
C VAL A 133 8.58 -3.19 -1.96
N MET A 134 9.85 -3.54 -2.10
CA MET A 134 10.87 -3.20 -1.11
C MET A 134 11.01 -1.69 -0.93
N TYR A 135 10.97 -0.94 -2.04
CA TYR A 135 11.08 0.52 -2.00
C TYR A 135 9.89 1.15 -1.26
N PHE A 136 8.64 0.78 -1.60
CA PHE A 136 7.46 1.29 -0.91
C PHE A 136 7.49 1.00 0.59
N ASN A 137 7.92 -0.20 0.97
CA ASN A 137 8.06 -0.57 2.36
C ASN A 137 9.12 0.29 3.08
N SER A 138 10.29 0.47 2.48
CA SER A 138 11.38 1.25 3.08
C SER A 138 11.09 2.76 3.14
N ALA A 139 10.22 3.27 2.27
CA ALA A 139 9.78 4.66 2.28
C ALA A 139 8.63 4.94 3.26
N SER A 140 8.04 3.89 3.85
CA SER A 140 6.94 4.01 4.79
C SER A 140 7.44 4.15 6.23
N SER A 141 6.71 4.88 7.06
CA SER A 141 7.00 4.99 8.50
C SER A 141 6.58 3.74 9.29
N GLU A 142 5.63 2.98 8.76
CA GLU A 142 5.12 1.75 9.37
C GLU A 142 4.89 0.69 8.27
N ILE A 143 5.22 -0.56 8.56
CA ILE A 143 5.03 -1.68 7.65
C ILE A 143 4.06 -2.67 8.28
N VAL A 144 2.90 -2.86 7.65
CA VAL A 144 1.93 -3.90 8.00
C VAL A 144 2.15 -5.11 7.12
N LEU A 145 2.64 -6.19 7.70
CA LEU A 145 2.85 -7.46 7.04
C LEU A 145 1.61 -8.35 7.20
N VAL A 146 0.90 -8.58 6.11
CA VAL A 146 -0.29 -9.44 6.09
C VAL A 146 0.11 -10.86 5.71
N VAL A 147 -0.28 -11.81 6.55
CA VAL A 147 -0.01 -13.24 6.37
C VAL A 147 -1.26 -14.06 6.62
N THR A 148 -1.25 -15.32 6.16
CA THR A 148 -2.22 -16.34 6.56
C THR A 148 -1.50 -17.45 7.33
N PRO A 149 -2.18 -18.31 8.09
CA PRO A 149 -1.55 -19.44 8.80
C PRO A 149 -0.90 -20.47 7.87
N GLU A 150 -1.08 -20.36 6.56
CA GLU A 150 -0.47 -21.29 5.59
C GLU A 150 1.05 -21.25 5.64
N PRO A 151 1.74 -22.42 5.67
CA PRO A 151 3.19 -22.49 5.73
C PRO A 151 3.90 -21.70 4.62
N THR A 152 3.36 -21.69 3.42
CA THR A 152 3.92 -20.92 2.28
C THR A 152 3.84 -19.42 2.52
N SER A 153 2.72 -18.91 3.07
CA SER A 153 2.56 -17.50 3.41
C SER A 153 3.58 -17.06 4.47
N LEU A 154 3.80 -17.88 5.49
CA LEU A 154 4.77 -17.59 6.55
C LEU A 154 6.21 -17.65 6.05
N THR A 155 6.55 -18.61 5.16
CA THR A 155 7.88 -18.70 4.55
C THR A 155 8.19 -17.47 3.71
N ASP A 156 7.23 -17.02 2.88
CA ASP A 156 7.40 -15.84 2.03
C ASP A 156 7.48 -14.55 2.87
N ALA A 157 6.69 -14.47 3.95
CA ALA A 157 6.76 -13.36 4.91
C ALA A 157 8.13 -13.30 5.61
N TYR A 158 8.67 -14.43 6.03
CA TYR A 158 10.01 -14.50 6.61
C TYR A 158 11.09 -14.01 5.63
N ALA A 159 11.00 -14.42 4.37
CA ALA A 159 11.93 -13.96 3.33
C ALA A 159 11.84 -12.42 3.15
N MET A 160 10.64 -11.84 3.17
CA MET A 160 10.40 -10.40 3.10
C MET A 160 11.02 -9.66 4.28
N VAL A 161 10.72 -10.08 5.51
CA VAL A 161 11.29 -9.48 6.73
C VAL A 161 12.82 -9.53 6.68
N LYS A 162 13.39 -10.68 6.30
CA LYS A 162 14.85 -10.85 6.18
C LYS A 162 15.47 -9.88 5.18
N LEU A 163 14.82 -9.68 4.01
CA LEU A 163 15.31 -8.75 2.99
C LEU A 163 15.21 -7.29 3.46
N LEU A 164 14.07 -6.89 4.01
CA LEU A 164 13.86 -5.54 4.54
C LEU A 164 14.84 -5.23 5.68
N THR A 165 15.03 -6.15 6.60
CA THR A 165 16.00 -5.98 7.70
C THR A 165 17.43 -5.89 7.19
N LYS A 166 17.83 -6.77 6.28
CA LYS A 166 19.22 -6.88 5.84
C LYS A 166 19.66 -5.74 4.91
N HIS A 167 18.79 -5.33 3.99
CA HIS A 167 19.13 -4.39 2.91
C HIS A 167 18.64 -2.96 3.16
N TYR A 168 17.57 -2.80 3.95
CA TYR A 168 16.94 -1.50 4.20
C TYR A 168 16.99 -1.09 5.67
N GLY A 169 17.42 -1.97 6.57
CA GLY A 169 17.57 -1.66 8.00
C GLY A 169 16.27 -1.68 8.79
N GLU A 170 15.16 -2.13 8.18
CA GLU A 170 13.86 -2.21 8.83
C GLU A 170 13.87 -3.25 9.95
N ARG A 171 13.34 -2.88 11.12
CA ARG A 171 13.38 -3.75 12.32
C ARG A 171 12.03 -3.91 13.00
N GLU A 172 11.06 -3.08 12.66
CA GLU A 172 9.73 -3.11 13.27
C GLU A 172 8.68 -3.40 12.21
N PHE A 173 7.84 -4.39 12.48
CA PHE A 173 6.76 -4.82 11.60
C PHE A 173 5.49 -5.01 12.42
N LEU A 174 4.38 -4.49 11.93
CA LEU A 174 3.05 -4.81 12.43
C LEU A 174 2.56 -6.03 11.67
N VAL A 175 2.35 -7.15 12.34
CA VAL A 175 1.92 -8.37 11.66
C VAL A 175 0.44 -8.61 11.86
N VAL A 176 -0.26 -8.83 10.76
CA VAL A 176 -1.68 -9.19 10.75
C VAL A 176 -1.81 -10.60 10.19
N VAL A 177 -2.32 -11.51 11.01
CA VAL A 177 -2.65 -12.87 10.59
C VAL A 177 -4.12 -12.88 10.16
N ASN A 178 -4.35 -12.96 8.86
CA ASN A 178 -5.67 -13.02 8.26
C ASN A 178 -6.09 -14.47 8.02
N ASP A 179 -7.38 -14.73 7.89
CA ASP A 179 -7.95 -16.06 7.59
C ASP A 179 -7.57 -17.15 8.61
N ALA A 180 -7.34 -16.76 9.85
CA ALA A 180 -7.18 -17.68 10.95
C ALA A 180 -8.53 -18.10 11.51
N ALA A 181 -8.78 -19.41 11.64
CA ALA A 181 -10.05 -19.92 12.17
C ALA A 181 -10.22 -19.59 13.66
N ARG A 182 -9.12 -19.44 14.40
CA ARG A 182 -9.07 -19.12 15.83
C ARG A 182 -7.84 -18.30 16.18
N GLU A 183 -7.93 -17.51 17.24
CA GLU A 183 -6.80 -16.72 17.76
C GLU A 183 -5.57 -17.56 18.08
N GLU A 184 -5.77 -18.77 18.59
CA GLU A 184 -4.68 -19.69 18.92
C GLU A 184 -3.87 -20.11 17.69
N GLU A 185 -4.53 -20.31 16.56
CA GLU A 185 -3.88 -20.61 15.28
C GLU A 185 -3.01 -19.43 14.82
N ALA A 186 -3.54 -18.21 14.93
CA ALA A 186 -2.79 -17.00 14.61
C ALA A 186 -1.55 -16.84 15.51
N ARG A 187 -1.67 -17.12 16.81
CA ARG A 187 -0.54 -17.07 17.76
C ARG A 187 0.51 -18.12 17.44
N THR A 188 0.09 -19.35 17.10
CA THR A 188 1.00 -20.45 16.76
C THR A 188 1.78 -20.18 15.48
N ALA A 189 1.21 -19.43 14.54
CA ALA A 189 1.91 -19.05 13.31
C ALA A 189 3.18 -18.20 13.56
N PHE A 190 3.32 -17.61 14.76
CA PHE A 190 4.44 -16.74 15.14
C PHE A 190 5.28 -17.30 16.30
N ALA A 191 5.04 -18.50 16.76
CA ALA A 191 5.83 -19.16 17.80
C ALA A 191 7.00 -19.93 17.17
#